data_33b549e4500c6b8df29d433530c4efdd
#
_entry.id   33b549e4500c6b8df29d433530c4efdd
#
_cell.length_a   1.000
_cell.length_b   1.000
_cell.length_c   1.000
_cell.angle_alpha   90.00
_cell.angle_beta   90.00
_cell.angle_gamma   90.00
#
_symmetry.space_group_name_H-M   'P 1'
#
loop_
_entity.id
_entity.type
_entity.pdbx_description
1 polymer ?
#
loop_
_entity_poly.entity_id
_entity_poly.type
_entity_poly.pdbx_seq_one_letter_code
_entity_poly.pdbx_strand_id
1 'polypeptide(L)'
;AATFEPTTNNAASDRLAPAQFEPLSQATPSVRRLPLRSIAMTMIGLLFATILLFLFTARSLTLNIEAESEVTYALDGLHWSFGDRLLVRPGDYALEISAEGYHPYAQTISVGDAESQRIDIQLAPLPGVVAITTQPTGAALTVNDSPIGTSPATDVILEAGTYQVTAELARYQSWQQEVTVTGRNQSQTLDVALAPDWAQVRFATIPTAASAAVDNEPAAITANGVDVLSGEHTLTLSAPGFLPENIALSIVAGVDEDLGTITLTPADATLTLSSQPNGASVTVDGAFTGLTPLVV
;
A
#
# COMPACT_ATOMS: atom_id res chain seq x y z
N ALA A 1 143.59 42.91 53.41
CA ALA A 1 143.27 42.44 52.11
C ALA A 1 142.16 41.43 52.13
N ALA A 2 141.01 41.77 51.75
CA ALA A 2 139.81 40.89 51.61
C ALA A 2 139.49 40.72 50.17
N THR A 3 139.40 39.53 49.78
CA THR A 3 139.13 39.09 48.42
C THR A 3 137.54 38.94 48.21
N PHE A 4 137.08 39.60 47.22
CA PHE A 4 135.67 39.57 46.92
C PHE A 4 135.47 38.55 45.76
N GLU A 5 134.67 37.52 46.00
CA GLU A 5 134.20 36.64 44.90
C GLU A 5 132.87 37.10 44.49
N PRO A 6 132.56 37.10 43.17
CA PRO A 6 131.22 37.41 42.64
C PRO A 6 130.41 36.16 42.58
N THR A 7 129.27 36.15 43.22
CA THR A 7 128.24 35.16 43.12
C THR A 7 127.47 35.34 41.78
N THR A 8 127.49 34.36 40.93
CA THR A 8 126.74 34.30 39.70
C THR A 8 125.30 33.91 40.05
N ASN A 9 124.43 34.80 39.81
CA ASN A 9 123.01 34.58 39.96
C ASN A 9 122.49 33.87 38.71
N ASN A 10 122.19 32.57 38.87
CA ASN A 10 121.59 31.76 37.79
C ASN A 10 120.09 31.91 37.86
N ALA A 11 119.58 32.84 37.12
CA ALA A 11 118.13 32.96 36.94
C ALA A 11 117.63 31.78 36.11
N ALA A 12 117.16 30.76 36.79
CA ALA A 12 116.36 29.70 36.09
C ALA A 12 115.08 30.31 35.53
N SER A 13 114.97 30.38 34.25
CA SER A 13 113.75 30.71 33.56
C SER A 13 112.71 29.63 33.82
N ASP A 14 111.84 29.95 34.71
CA ASP A 14 110.64 29.13 34.94
C ASP A 14 109.76 29.19 33.71
N ARG A 15 109.94 28.22 32.77
CA ARG A 15 109.04 28.03 31.66
C ARG A 15 107.85 27.26 32.21
N LEU A 16 106.75 27.98 32.45
CA LEU A 16 105.41 27.37 32.67
C LEU A 16 105.10 26.52 31.45
N ALA A 17 105.03 25.21 31.62
CA ALA A 17 104.50 24.28 30.62
C ALA A 17 103.03 24.61 30.34
N PRO A 18 102.61 24.68 29.14
CA PRO A 18 101.17 24.89 28.79
C PRO A 18 100.40 23.77 29.47
N ALA A 19 99.41 24.13 30.28
CA ALA A 19 98.43 23.20 30.82
C ALA A 19 97.76 22.49 29.69
N GLN A 20 97.88 21.18 29.62
CA GLN A 20 97.10 20.35 28.67
C GLN A 20 95.65 20.53 29.09
N PHE A 21 94.85 21.11 28.15
CA PHE A 21 93.45 21.17 28.25
C PHE A 21 92.95 19.72 28.10
N GLU A 22 92.54 19.06 29.15
CA GLU A 22 91.72 17.87 29.09
C GLU A 22 90.33 18.32 28.65
N PRO A 23 89.84 17.90 27.45
CA PRO A 23 88.47 18.18 27.08
C PRO A 23 87.54 17.48 28.08
N LEU A 24 86.68 18.25 28.75
CA LEU A 24 85.59 17.72 29.57
C LEU A 24 84.89 16.65 28.75
N SER A 25 85.01 15.40 29.19
CA SER A 25 84.29 14.29 28.62
C SER A 25 82.79 14.65 28.60
N GLN A 26 82.33 15.11 27.47
CA GLN A 26 80.86 15.28 27.29
C GLN A 26 80.29 13.93 27.60
N ALA A 27 79.57 13.81 28.72
CA ALA A 27 78.69 12.68 29.01
C ALA A 27 77.66 12.64 27.91
N THR A 28 77.88 11.83 26.93
CA THR A 28 76.83 11.51 25.90
C THR A 28 75.59 11.04 26.67
N PRO A 29 74.45 11.75 26.53
CA PRO A 29 73.25 11.27 27.17
C PRO A 29 73.02 9.85 26.63
N SER A 30 73.05 8.87 27.50
CA SER A 30 72.67 7.50 27.15
C SER A 30 71.16 7.53 26.74
N VAL A 31 70.87 7.69 25.43
CA VAL A 31 69.59 7.52 24.95
C VAL A 31 69.22 6.06 25.27
N ARG A 32 68.41 5.88 26.32
CA ARG A 32 67.80 4.59 26.65
C ARG A 32 67.01 4.19 25.48
N ARG A 33 67.53 3.42 24.58
CA ARG A 33 66.81 2.81 23.49
C ARG A 33 65.79 1.90 24.15
N LEU A 34 64.53 2.39 24.21
CA LEU A 34 63.41 1.59 24.63
C LEU A 34 63.46 0.31 23.78
N PRO A 35 63.41 -0.87 24.40
CA PRO A 35 63.49 -2.13 23.66
C PRO A 35 62.20 -2.34 22.89
N LEU A 36 62.07 -1.69 21.71
CA LEU A 36 60.88 -1.72 20.83
C LEU A 36 60.42 -3.15 20.55
N ARG A 37 61.37 -4.10 20.47
CA ARG A 37 61.07 -5.52 20.25
C ARG A 37 60.37 -6.15 21.46
N SER A 38 60.77 -5.86 22.67
CA SER A 38 60.10 -6.40 23.86
C SER A 38 58.77 -5.71 24.12
N ILE A 39 58.65 -4.40 23.85
CA ILE A 39 57.38 -3.69 23.89
C ILE A 39 56.38 -4.28 22.85
N ALA A 40 56.86 -4.51 21.63
CA ALA A 40 56.03 -5.15 20.57
C ALA A 40 55.61 -6.57 20.99
N MET A 41 56.50 -7.38 21.55
CA MET A 41 56.14 -8.72 22.01
C MET A 41 55.16 -8.72 23.19
N THR A 42 55.29 -7.79 24.14
CA THR A 42 54.32 -7.66 25.23
C THR A 42 52.96 -7.17 24.75
N MET A 43 52.94 -6.25 23.79
CA MET A 43 51.71 -5.79 23.16
C MET A 43 50.99 -6.95 22.39
N ILE A 44 51.73 -7.74 21.64
CA ILE A 44 51.18 -8.92 20.94
C ILE A 44 50.67 -9.96 21.95
N GLY A 45 51.44 -10.21 23.05
CA GLY A 45 51.00 -11.12 24.11
C GLY A 45 49.71 -10.65 24.82
N LEU A 46 49.63 -9.33 25.11
CA LEU A 46 48.42 -8.73 25.70
C LEU A 46 47.21 -8.80 24.74
N LEU A 47 47.43 -8.51 23.46
CA LEU A 47 46.38 -8.63 22.43
C LEU A 47 45.88 -10.08 22.33
N PHE A 48 46.79 -11.05 22.31
CA PHE A 48 46.42 -12.46 22.27
C PHE A 48 45.66 -12.90 23.53
N ALA A 49 46.11 -12.43 24.72
CA ALA A 49 45.40 -12.69 25.97
C ALA A 49 43.99 -12.08 25.99
N THR A 50 43.79 -10.87 25.44
CA THR A 50 42.47 -10.22 25.32
C THR A 50 41.58 -10.96 24.37
N ILE A 51 42.09 -11.44 23.23
CA ILE A 51 41.32 -12.28 22.28
C ILE A 51 40.93 -13.58 22.94
N LEU A 52 41.81 -14.29 23.61
CA LEU A 52 41.46 -15.51 24.33
C LEU A 52 40.42 -15.27 25.42
N LEU A 53 40.57 -14.21 26.22
CA LEU A 53 39.58 -13.86 27.24
C LEU A 53 38.20 -13.57 26.61
N PHE A 54 38.17 -12.88 25.46
CA PHE A 54 36.97 -12.65 24.74
C PHE A 54 36.32 -13.96 24.27
N LEU A 55 37.08 -14.85 23.64
CA LEU A 55 36.58 -16.14 23.16
C LEU A 55 36.04 -17.05 24.29
N PHE A 56 36.69 -17.03 25.47
CA PHE A 56 36.21 -17.79 26.62
C PHE A 56 34.95 -17.21 27.29
N THR A 57 34.72 -15.90 27.14
CA THR A 57 33.58 -15.22 27.76
C THR A 57 32.44 -14.90 26.76
N ALA A 58 32.70 -15.02 25.46
CA ALA A 58 31.69 -14.78 24.43
C ALA A 58 30.64 -15.89 24.39
N ARG A 59 29.43 -15.52 24.08
CA ARG A 59 28.27 -16.40 23.87
C ARG A 59 27.87 -16.35 22.41
N SER A 60 27.30 -17.44 21.92
CA SER A 60 26.82 -17.54 20.55
C SER A 60 25.40 -16.96 20.47
N LEU A 61 25.25 -15.88 19.73
CA LEU A 61 23.95 -15.27 19.40
C LEU A 61 23.62 -15.58 17.93
N THR A 62 22.44 -16.14 17.67
CA THR A 62 21.90 -16.34 16.33
C THR A 62 20.67 -15.45 16.16
N LEU A 63 20.69 -14.58 15.17
CA LEU A 63 19.54 -13.76 14.78
C LEU A 63 18.78 -14.50 13.69
N ASN A 64 17.52 -14.81 13.93
CA ASN A 64 16.61 -15.36 12.93
C ASN A 64 15.67 -14.24 12.50
N ILE A 65 15.95 -13.65 11.35
CA ILE A 65 15.20 -12.49 10.85
C ILE A 65 14.32 -12.97 9.70
N GLU A 66 13.01 -12.85 9.87
CA GLU A 66 12.05 -13.18 8.83
C GLU A 66 11.84 -11.97 7.91
N ALA A 67 12.45 -12.03 6.72
CA ALA A 67 12.28 -11.05 5.65
C ALA A 67 12.46 -11.73 4.30
N GLU A 68 11.75 -11.24 3.27
CA GLU A 68 11.87 -11.76 1.91
C GLU A 68 12.90 -10.98 1.05
N SER A 69 13.52 -9.95 1.63
CA SER A 69 14.56 -9.13 1.00
C SER A 69 15.89 -9.28 1.74
N GLU A 70 16.96 -8.77 1.13
CA GLU A 70 18.26 -8.74 1.77
C GLU A 70 18.23 -7.90 3.06
N VAL A 71 18.70 -8.50 4.15
CA VAL A 71 18.68 -7.90 5.48
C VAL A 71 20.05 -7.36 5.81
N THR A 72 20.10 -6.11 6.20
CA THR A 72 21.29 -5.47 6.79
C THR A 72 21.05 -5.24 8.27
N TYR A 73 21.97 -5.64 9.12
CA TYR A 73 21.88 -5.39 10.55
C TYR A 73 23.13 -4.75 11.09
N ALA A 74 23.00 -3.93 12.11
CA ALA A 74 24.07 -3.35 12.90
C ALA A 74 23.84 -3.69 14.38
N LEU A 75 24.86 -4.19 15.04
CA LEU A 75 24.86 -4.47 16.48
C LEU A 75 25.88 -3.56 17.14
N ASP A 76 25.45 -2.76 18.11
CA ASP A 76 26.35 -1.92 18.87
C ASP A 76 27.28 -2.77 19.77
N GLY A 77 28.49 -2.27 20.03
CA GLY A 77 29.46 -2.93 20.89
C GLY A 77 30.36 -3.95 20.20
N LEU A 78 31.20 -4.59 21.04
CA LEU A 78 32.22 -5.54 20.57
C LEU A 78 31.58 -6.90 20.24
N HIS A 79 31.53 -7.23 18.99
CA HIS A 79 31.06 -8.51 18.51
C HIS A 79 31.98 -9.08 17.41
N TRP A 80 31.94 -10.39 17.20
CA TRP A 80 32.63 -11.06 16.11
C TRP A 80 31.63 -11.92 15.34
N SER A 81 31.45 -11.65 14.05
CA SER A 81 30.56 -12.41 13.19
C SER A 81 31.31 -13.63 12.61
N PHE A 82 30.68 -14.79 12.69
CA PHE A 82 31.18 -16.03 12.11
C PHE A 82 30.04 -16.76 11.38
N GLY A 83 29.89 -16.49 10.09
CA GLY A 83 28.70 -16.94 9.35
C GLY A 83 27.43 -16.34 9.93
N ASP A 84 26.44 -17.18 10.24
CA ASP A 84 25.16 -16.76 10.81
C ASP A 84 25.19 -16.57 12.35
N ARG A 85 26.37 -16.68 12.96
CA ARG A 85 26.53 -16.58 14.41
C ARG A 85 27.32 -15.34 14.79
N LEU A 86 26.84 -14.65 15.80
CA LEU A 86 27.52 -13.55 16.44
C LEU A 86 28.07 -14.03 17.76
N LEU A 87 29.37 -13.80 17.99
CA LEU A 87 29.99 -13.99 19.28
C LEU A 87 29.96 -12.66 20.03
N VAL A 88 29.21 -12.61 21.12
CA VAL A 88 28.99 -11.42 21.94
C VAL A 88 29.18 -11.76 23.41
N ARG A 89 29.50 -10.79 24.25
CA ARG A 89 29.50 -11.00 25.70
C ARG A 89 28.09 -10.85 26.27
N PRO A 90 27.80 -11.43 27.46
CA PRO A 90 26.55 -11.13 28.15
C PRO A 90 26.43 -9.62 28.41
N GLY A 91 25.24 -9.06 28.14
CA GLY A 91 24.94 -7.63 28.25
C GLY A 91 23.85 -7.18 27.31
N ASP A 92 23.54 -5.88 27.35
CA ASP A 92 22.54 -5.26 26.51
C ASP A 92 23.19 -4.62 25.29
N TYR A 93 22.60 -4.85 24.12
CA TYR A 93 23.08 -4.40 22.82
C TYR A 93 21.99 -3.70 22.05
N ALA A 94 22.28 -2.53 21.48
CA ALA A 94 21.37 -1.91 20.52
C ALA A 94 21.50 -2.65 19.18
N LEU A 95 20.38 -3.20 18.71
CA LEU A 95 20.27 -3.88 17.43
C LEU A 95 19.43 -3.05 16.50
N GLU A 96 20.00 -2.69 15.37
CA GLU A 96 19.31 -2.02 14.27
C GLU A 96 19.26 -2.96 13.06
N ILE A 97 18.07 -3.11 12.46
CA ILE A 97 17.87 -3.95 11.29
C ILE A 97 17.14 -3.12 10.25
N SER A 98 17.61 -3.20 9.02
CA SER A 98 16.95 -2.62 7.86
C SER A 98 16.87 -3.64 6.73
N ALA A 99 15.73 -3.67 6.06
CA ALA A 99 15.48 -4.48 4.88
C ALA A 99 14.60 -3.70 3.92
N GLU A 100 14.80 -3.87 2.63
CA GLU A 100 14.00 -3.19 1.62
C GLU A 100 12.53 -3.63 1.70
N GLY A 101 11.62 -2.66 1.75
CA GLY A 101 10.19 -2.92 1.89
C GLY A 101 9.71 -3.14 3.32
N TYR A 102 10.55 -2.94 4.33
CA TYR A 102 10.19 -3.10 5.74
C TYR A 102 10.45 -1.82 6.54
N HIS A 103 9.71 -1.66 7.63
CA HIS A 103 10.02 -0.62 8.60
C HIS A 103 11.36 -0.91 9.29
N PRO A 104 12.20 0.12 9.54
CA PRO A 104 13.44 -0.07 10.29
C PRO A 104 13.11 -0.57 11.69
N TYR A 105 13.84 -1.61 12.11
CA TYR A 105 13.71 -2.18 13.44
C TYR A 105 14.89 -1.70 14.29
N ALA A 106 14.61 -1.13 15.45
CA ALA A 106 15.63 -0.68 16.40
C ALA A 106 15.18 -1.04 17.82
N GLN A 107 15.87 -2.00 18.44
CA GLN A 107 15.59 -2.43 19.81
C GLN A 107 16.86 -2.80 20.55
N THR A 108 16.82 -2.68 21.89
CA THR A 108 17.87 -3.20 22.76
C THR A 108 17.57 -4.67 23.05
N ILE A 109 18.49 -5.55 22.71
CA ILE A 109 18.45 -6.98 23.00
C ILE A 109 19.34 -7.30 24.18
N SER A 110 18.91 -8.22 25.04
CA SER A 110 19.67 -8.67 26.20
C SER A 110 20.25 -10.04 25.93
N VAL A 111 21.57 -10.15 26.00
CA VAL A 111 22.29 -11.43 25.88
C VAL A 111 22.64 -11.95 27.27
N GLY A 112 22.08 -13.10 27.61
CA GLY A 112 22.32 -13.75 28.90
C GLY A 112 23.59 -14.64 28.93
N ASP A 113 23.74 -15.39 30.04
CA ASP A 113 24.88 -16.28 30.27
C ASP A 113 24.80 -17.64 29.55
N ALA A 114 23.69 -17.91 28.84
CA ALA A 114 23.53 -19.15 28.07
C ALA A 114 24.60 -19.26 26.99
N GLU A 115 25.13 -20.47 26.75
CA GLU A 115 26.18 -20.71 25.76
C GLU A 115 25.75 -20.34 24.33
N SER A 116 24.47 -20.52 24.04
CA SER A 116 23.84 -20.10 22.78
C SER A 116 22.46 -19.53 23.02
N GLN A 117 22.17 -18.42 22.35
CA GLN A 117 20.88 -17.75 22.38
C GLN A 117 20.40 -17.51 20.95
N ARG A 118 19.12 -17.75 20.69
CA ARG A 118 18.46 -17.42 19.43
C ARG A 118 17.43 -16.32 19.68
N ILE A 119 17.41 -15.34 18.82
CA ILE A 119 16.42 -14.26 18.83
C ILE A 119 15.70 -14.31 17.48
N ASP A 120 14.40 -14.54 17.53
CA ASP A 120 13.54 -14.50 16.36
C ASP A 120 12.95 -13.09 16.23
N ILE A 121 13.14 -12.49 15.07
CA ILE A 121 12.73 -11.12 14.77
C ILE A 121 11.86 -11.11 13.52
N GLN A 122 10.65 -10.59 13.67
CA GLN A 122 9.73 -10.39 12.55
C GLN A 122 9.69 -8.91 12.21
N LEU A 123 10.08 -8.57 10.98
CA LEU A 123 10.03 -7.19 10.50
C LEU A 123 8.62 -6.86 10.03
N ALA A 124 8.14 -5.66 10.37
CA ALA A 124 6.88 -5.14 9.88
C ALA A 124 7.05 -4.64 8.44
N PRO A 125 6.31 -5.20 7.45
CA PRO A 125 6.38 -4.71 6.09
C PRO A 125 5.83 -3.28 5.98
N LEU A 126 6.39 -2.49 5.06
CA LEU A 126 5.83 -1.20 4.67
C LEU A 126 4.49 -1.41 3.96
N PRO A 127 3.58 -0.42 3.97
CA PRO A 127 2.34 -0.48 3.22
C PRO A 127 2.56 -0.78 1.74
N GLY A 128 1.56 -1.35 1.07
CA GLY A 128 1.50 -1.48 -0.38
C GLY A 128 0.62 -0.41 -0.99
N VAL A 129 0.70 -0.24 -2.30
CA VAL A 129 -0.14 0.65 -3.09
C VAL A 129 -1.05 -0.19 -3.99
N VAL A 130 -2.36 -0.01 -3.86
CA VAL A 130 -3.35 -0.74 -4.67
C VAL A 130 -4.04 0.24 -5.62
N ALA A 131 -4.01 -0.07 -6.91
CA ALA A 131 -4.79 0.62 -7.93
C ALA A 131 -6.04 -0.22 -8.24
N ILE A 132 -7.22 0.39 -8.13
CA ILE A 132 -8.50 -0.28 -8.38
C ILE A 132 -9.20 0.39 -9.54
N THR A 133 -9.44 -0.36 -10.60
CA THR A 133 -10.19 0.09 -11.78
C THR A 133 -11.45 -0.73 -11.96
N THR A 134 -12.52 -0.10 -12.45
CA THR A 134 -13.76 -0.81 -12.78
C THR A 134 -14.19 -0.53 -14.20
N GLN A 135 -14.87 -1.47 -14.81
CA GLN A 135 -15.60 -1.28 -16.05
C GLN A 135 -17.09 -1.64 -15.82
N PRO A 136 -17.99 -0.61 -15.94
CA PRO A 136 -17.72 0.80 -16.21
C PRO A 136 -17.00 1.52 -15.06
N THR A 137 -16.41 2.67 -15.34
CA THR A 137 -15.79 3.54 -14.33
C THR A 137 -16.84 4.26 -13.49
N GLY A 138 -16.43 4.82 -12.33
CA GLY A 138 -17.31 5.61 -11.47
C GLY A 138 -18.02 4.79 -10.39
N ALA A 139 -17.68 3.51 -10.22
CA ALA A 139 -18.18 2.72 -9.12
C ALA A 139 -17.67 3.24 -7.77
N ALA A 140 -18.55 3.30 -6.78
CA ALA A 140 -18.19 3.55 -5.41
C ALA A 140 -17.38 2.37 -4.86
N LEU A 141 -16.23 2.67 -4.24
CA LEU A 141 -15.29 1.66 -3.73
C LEU A 141 -15.24 1.70 -2.21
N THR A 142 -15.30 0.52 -1.60
CA THR A 142 -15.05 0.37 -0.16
C THR A 142 -13.99 -0.70 0.10
N VAL A 143 -13.23 -0.52 1.18
CA VAL A 143 -12.29 -1.50 1.72
C VAL A 143 -12.66 -1.78 3.16
N ASN A 144 -13.00 -3.01 3.51
CA ASN A 144 -13.54 -3.40 4.81
C ASN A 144 -14.66 -2.44 5.26
N ASP A 145 -15.65 -2.20 4.39
CA ASP A 145 -16.79 -1.29 4.57
C ASP A 145 -16.44 0.20 4.73
N SER A 146 -15.16 0.56 4.66
CA SER A 146 -14.71 1.95 4.72
C SER A 146 -14.64 2.53 3.30
N PRO A 147 -15.30 3.66 3.00
CA PRO A 147 -15.28 4.26 1.67
C PRO A 147 -13.90 4.83 1.34
N ILE A 148 -13.40 4.49 0.15
CA ILE A 148 -12.11 4.97 -0.37
C ILE A 148 -12.26 5.90 -1.58
N GLY A 149 -13.48 6.12 -2.07
CA GLY A 149 -13.79 6.99 -3.21
C GLY A 149 -14.48 6.26 -4.34
N THR A 150 -14.24 6.71 -5.57
CA THR A 150 -14.81 6.12 -6.79
C THR A 150 -13.72 5.64 -7.73
N SER A 151 -14.02 4.63 -8.53
CA SER A 151 -13.09 4.11 -9.54
C SER A 151 -12.89 5.08 -10.72
N PRO A 152 -11.69 5.22 -11.29
CA PRO A 152 -10.45 4.57 -10.85
C PRO A 152 -9.84 5.20 -9.59
N ALA A 153 -9.38 4.37 -8.64
CA ALA A 153 -8.62 4.80 -7.48
C ALA A 153 -7.18 4.25 -7.61
N THR A 154 -6.19 5.13 -7.79
CA THR A 154 -4.83 4.73 -8.21
C THR A 154 -3.83 4.61 -7.07
N ASP A 155 -4.08 5.28 -5.94
CA ASP A 155 -3.09 5.46 -4.86
C ASP A 155 -3.66 5.04 -3.50
N VAL A 156 -4.31 3.87 -3.45
CA VAL A 156 -4.85 3.34 -2.19
C VAL A 156 -3.73 2.68 -1.41
N ILE A 157 -3.30 3.33 -0.33
CA ILE A 157 -2.23 2.84 0.54
C ILE A 157 -2.85 1.94 1.61
N LEU A 158 -2.41 0.68 1.66
CA LEU A 158 -2.90 -0.32 2.60
C LEU A 158 -1.71 -1.06 3.26
N GLU A 159 -1.81 -1.30 4.55
CA GLU A 159 -0.85 -2.16 5.25
C GLU A 159 -0.87 -3.58 4.66
N ALA A 160 0.18 -4.38 4.94
CA ALA A 160 0.15 -5.79 4.57
C ALA A 160 -0.97 -6.51 5.31
N GLY A 161 -1.80 -7.24 4.56
CA GLY A 161 -2.97 -7.92 5.14
C GLY A 161 -4.00 -8.30 4.10
N THR A 162 -5.12 -8.81 4.57
CA THR A 162 -6.23 -9.24 3.73
C THR A 162 -7.41 -8.29 3.92
N TYR A 163 -7.98 -7.83 2.81
CA TYR A 163 -9.03 -6.82 2.78
C TYR A 163 -10.18 -7.27 1.92
N GLN A 164 -11.39 -6.97 2.35
CA GLN A 164 -12.57 -7.12 1.52
C GLN A 164 -12.77 -5.84 0.71
N VAL A 165 -12.72 -5.95 -0.62
CA VAL A 165 -12.96 -4.84 -1.54
C VAL A 165 -14.33 -5.00 -2.14
N THR A 166 -15.15 -3.92 -2.09
CA THR A 166 -16.47 -3.87 -2.70
C THR A 166 -16.53 -2.75 -3.74
N ALA A 167 -17.17 -3.00 -4.87
CA ALA A 167 -17.43 -2.01 -5.90
C ALA A 167 -18.92 -1.98 -6.22
N GLU A 168 -19.55 -0.80 -6.13
CA GLU A 168 -20.97 -0.61 -6.37
C GLU A 168 -21.22 0.50 -7.40
N LEU A 169 -22.03 0.21 -8.39
CA LEU A 169 -22.46 1.16 -9.41
C LEU A 169 -23.94 0.96 -9.71
N ALA A 170 -24.70 2.05 -9.80
CA ALA A 170 -26.11 2.00 -10.15
C ALA A 170 -26.31 1.23 -11.45
N ARG A 171 -27.32 0.32 -11.49
CA ARG A 171 -27.66 -0.58 -12.60
C ARG A 171 -26.63 -1.70 -12.82
N TYR A 172 -25.68 -1.91 -11.92
CA TYR A 172 -24.73 -3.03 -11.98
C TYR A 172 -24.80 -3.83 -10.69
N GLN A 173 -24.50 -5.12 -10.79
CA GLN A 173 -24.42 -5.99 -9.62
C GLN A 173 -23.26 -5.56 -8.72
N SER A 174 -23.49 -5.55 -7.43
CA SER A 174 -22.43 -5.31 -6.45
C SER A 174 -21.36 -6.39 -6.58
N TRP A 175 -20.12 -5.96 -6.73
CA TRP A 175 -18.96 -6.84 -6.79
C TRP A 175 -18.21 -6.80 -5.47
N GLN A 176 -17.77 -7.97 -5.01
CA GLN A 176 -17.06 -8.11 -3.76
C GLN A 176 -16.00 -9.20 -3.87
N GLN A 177 -14.79 -8.92 -3.41
CA GLN A 177 -13.69 -9.88 -3.41
C GLN A 177 -12.72 -9.61 -2.26
N GLU A 178 -12.16 -10.70 -1.70
CA GLU A 178 -11.05 -10.65 -0.78
C GLU A 178 -9.72 -10.46 -1.54
N VAL A 179 -8.94 -9.46 -1.14
CA VAL A 179 -7.67 -9.08 -1.77
C VAL A 179 -6.59 -9.09 -0.71
N THR A 180 -5.50 -9.83 -0.97
CA THR A 180 -4.32 -9.83 -0.11
C THR A 180 -3.32 -8.81 -0.60
N VAL A 181 -2.97 -7.86 0.29
CA VAL A 181 -1.93 -6.85 0.07
C VAL A 181 -0.64 -7.33 0.71
N THR A 182 0.41 -7.50 -0.10
CA THR A 182 1.71 -7.98 0.37
C THR A 182 2.51 -6.89 1.09
N GLY A 183 2.14 -5.64 0.92
CA GLY A 183 2.89 -4.50 1.48
C GLY A 183 4.20 -4.26 0.75
N ARG A 184 5.24 -3.87 1.51
CA ARG A 184 6.63 -3.70 1.05
C ARG A 184 6.80 -2.67 -0.08
N ASN A 185 5.98 -1.61 -0.09
CA ASN A 185 5.90 -0.60 -1.17
C ASN A 185 5.59 -1.21 -2.55
N GLN A 186 5.07 -2.43 -2.61
CA GLN A 186 4.70 -3.05 -3.87
C GLN A 186 3.39 -2.48 -4.39
N SER A 187 3.33 -2.28 -5.72
CA SER A 187 2.11 -1.85 -6.40
C SER A 187 1.34 -3.06 -6.91
N GLN A 188 0.04 -3.09 -6.65
CA GLN A 188 -0.90 -4.11 -7.14
C GLN A 188 -2.02 -3.42 -7.91
N THR A 189 -2.51 -4.07 -8.97
CA THR A 189 -3.66 -3.57 -9.75
C THR A 189 -4.80 -4.57 -9.64
N LEU A 190 -5.99 -4.05 -9.38
CA LEU A 190 -7.24 -4.79 -9.34
C LEU A 190 -8.17 -4.24 -10.41
N ASP A 191 -8.38 -5.02 -11.47
CA ASP A 191 -9.28 -4.67 -12.57
C ASP A 191 -10.59 -5.44 -12.42
N VAL A 192 -11.70 -4.70 -12.25
CA VAL A 192 -13.02 -5.25 -11.97
C VAL A 192 -13.97 -4.97 -13.12
N ALA A 193 -14.52 -6.01 -13.72
CA ALA A 193 -15.62 -5.90 -14.66
C ALA A 193 -16.94 -6.09 -13.90
N LEU A 194 -17.75 -5.04 -13.83
CA LEU A 194 -19.07 -5.10 -13.20
C LEU A 194 -20.08 -5.74 -14.14
N ALA A 195 -20.84 -6.70 -13.66
CA ALA A 195 -21.92 -7.31 -14.41
C ALA A 195 -23.14 -6.39 -14.41
N PRO A 196 -23.81 -6.17 -15.58
CA PRO A 196 -25.07 -5.43 -15.62
C PRO A 196 -26.12 -6.08 -14.73
N ASP A 197 -26.88 -5.25 -14.01
CA ASP A 197 -28.05 -5.69 -13.25
C ASP A 197 -29.37 -5.34 -13.98
N TRP A 198 -29.38 -5.51 -15.28
CA TRP A 198 -30.51 -5.22 -16.14
C TRP A 198 -30.51 -6.15 -17.35
N ALA A 199 -31.69 -6.20 -18.06
CA ALA A 199 -31.82 -6.84 -19.35
C ALA A 199 -32.69 -5.99 -20.27
N GLN A 200 -32.60 -6.24 -21.56
CA GLN A 200 -33.45 -5.61 -22.57
C GLN A 200 -34.77 -6.36 -22.74
N VAL A 201 -35.86 -5.62 -22.62
CA VAL A 201 -37.19 -6.12 -22.94
C VAL A 201 -37.59 -5.58 -24.30
N ARG A 202 -37.67 -6.47 -25.31
CA ARG A 202 -38.00 -6.14 -26.69
C ARG A 202 -39.48 -6.32 -26.91
N PHE A 203 -40.10 -5.40 -27.63
CA PHE A 203 -41.50 -5.50 -28.04
C PHE A 203 -41.80 -4.59 -29.23
N ALA A 204 -42.85 -4.89 -29.95
CA ALA A 204 -43.49 -4.01 -30.92
C ALA A 204 -44.89 -3.67 -30.44
N THR A 205 -45.41 -2.48 -30.75
CA THR A 205 -46.76 -2.08 -30.36
C THR A 205 -47.62 -1.72 -31.54
N ILE A 206 -48.90 -2.03 -31.44
CA ILE A 206 -49.95 -1.52 -32.34
C ILE A 206 -50.94 -0.72 -31.49
N PRO A 207 -51.01 0.62 -31.65
CA PRO A 207 -50.29 1.47 -32.62
C PRO A 207 -48.80 1.63 -32.28
N THR A 208 -47.97 1.96 -33.27
CA THR A 208 -46.51 2.10 -33.15
C THR A 208 -46.07 3.29 -32.32
N ALA A 209 -46.98 4.22 -32.00
CA ALA A 209 -46.67 5.43 -31.21
C ALA A 209 -47.01 5.28 -29.72
N ALA A 210 -46.84 4.09 -29.16
CA ALA A 210 -47.03 3.86 -27.74
C ALA A 210 -45.85 4.40 -26.92
N SER A 211 -46.12 4.89 -25.71
CA SER A 211 -45.14 5.20 -24.69
C SER A 211 -45.02 4.04 -23.69
N ALA A 212 -43.87 3.88 -23.09
CA ALA A 212 -43.61 2.86 -22.08
C ALA A 212 -43.29 3.52 -20.72
N ALA A 213 -43.74 2.85 -19.66
CA ALA A 213 -43.33 3.14 -18.28
C ALA A 213 -43.02 1.81 -17.58
N VAL A 214 -42.01 1.81 -16.75
CA VAL A 214 -41.65 0.68 -15.88
C VAL A 214 -41.92 1.11 -14.44
N ASP A 215 -42.78 0.37 -13.73
CA ASP A 215 -43.24 0.69 -12.36
C ASP A 215 -43.75 2.12 -12.21
N ASN A 216 -44.50 2.60 -13.23
CA ASN A 216 -45.03 3.95 -13.39
C ASN A 216 -43.97 5.07 -13.65
N GLU A 217 -42.70 4.73 -13.81
CA GLU A 217 -41.67 5.70 -14.23
C GLU A 217 -41.50 5.63 -15.76
N PRO A 218 -41.51 6.78 -16.47
CA PRO A 218 -41.36 6.83 -17.91
C PRO A 218 -40.04 6.15 -18.35
N ALA A 219 -40.17 5.20 -19.30
CA ALA A 219 -39.03 4.50 -19.85
C ALA A 219 -38.80 4.87 -21.31
N ALA A 220 -37.54 5.12 -21.68
CA ALA A 220 -37.17 5.42 -23.06
C ALA A 220 -37.21 4.17 -23.92
N ILE A 221 -38.08 4.12 -24.95
CA ILE A 221 -38.08 3.05 -25.93
C ILE A 221 -36.95 3.33 -26.92
N THR A 222 -36.00 2.41 -26.97
CA THR A 222 -34.91 2.40 -27.96
C THR A 222 -35.24 1.48 -29.14
N ALA A 223 -34.37 1.46 -30.16
CA ALA A 223 -34.53 0.50 -31.27
C ALA A 223 -34.46 -0.98 -30.80
N ASN A 224 -33.88 -1.22 -29.62
CA ASN A 224 -33.71 -2.55 -29.05
C ASN A 224 -34.71 -2.87 -27.91
N GLY A 225 -35.67 -1.97 -27.61
CA GLY A 225 -36.62 -2.11 -26.52
C GLY A 225 -36.33 -1.19 -25.34
N VAL A 226 -36.69 -1.62 -24.14
CA VAL A 226 -36.53 -0.90 -22.88
C VAL A 226 -35.61 -1.69 -21.99
N ASP A 227 -34.61 -1.00 -21.36
CA ASP A 227 -33.75 -1.59 -20.33
C ASP A 227 -34.50 -1.63 -19.00
N VAL A 228 -34.68 -2.80 -18.44
CA VAL A 228 -35.33 -3.03 -17.14
C VAL A 228 -34.36 -3.69 -16.17
N LEU A 229 -34.31 -3.21 -14.92
CA LEU A 229 -33.49 -3.83 -13.87
C LEU A 229 -33.94 -5.27 -13.61
N SER A 230 -33.06 -6.06 -12.99
CA SER A 230 -33.40 -7.40 -12.54
C SER A 230 -34.47 -7.36 -11.43
N GLY A 231 -35.36 -8.33 -11.42
CA GLY A 231 -36.44 -8.42 -10.44
C GLY A 231 -37.83 -8.44 -11.07
N GLU A 232 -38.86 -8.27 -10.23
CA GLU A 232 -40.24 -8.20 -10.61
C GLU A 232 -40.61 -6.74 -10.93
N HIS A 233 -41.10 -6.49 -12.16
CA HIS A 233 -41.46 -5.17 -12.65
C HIS A 233 -42.78 -5.20 -13.38
N THR A 234 -43.42 -4.05 -13.57
CA THR A 234 -44.61 -3.87 -14.40
C THR A 234 -44.29 -2.93 -15.54
N LEU A 235 -44.34 -3.43 -16.78
CA LEU A 235 -44.27 -2.61 -17.97
C LEU A 235 -45.67 -2.14 -18.33
N THR A 236 -45.90 -0.83 -18.35
CA THR A 236 -47.13 -0.19 -18.80
C THR A 236 -46.90 0.42 -20.15
N LEU A 237 -47.70 -0.01 -21.15
CA LEU A 237 -47.70 0.56 -22.49
C LEU A 237 -48.98 1.38 -22.70
N SER A 238 -48.85 2.62 -23.19
CA SER A 238 -49.98 3.52 -23.38
C SER A 238 -49.87 4.28 -24.70
N ALA A 239 -51.02 4.52 -25.35
CA ALA A 239 -51.10 5.35 -26.54
C ALA A 239 -52.38 6.21 -26.51
N PRO A 240 -52.36 7.42 -27.11
CA PRO A 240 -53.58 8.24 -27.19
C PRO A 240 -54.74 7.52 -27.85
N GLY A 241 -55.90 7.48 -27.18
CA GLY A 241 -57.10 6.79 -27.66
C GLY A 241 -57.13 5.28 -27.45
N PHE A 242 -56.20 4.74 -26.64
CA PHE A 242 -56.10 3.34 -26.27
C PHE A 242 -56.08 3.17 -24.76
N LEU A 243 -56.56 2.04 -24.29
CA LEU A 243 -56.43 1.66 -22.89
C LEU A 243 -54.95 1.26 -22.60
N PRO A 244 -54.41 1.61 -21.44
CA PRO A 244 -53.07 1.18 -21.06
C PRO A 244 -53.06 -0.33 -20.84
N GLU A 245 -51.97 -0.98 -21.30
CA GLU A 245 -51.72 -2.41 -21.11
C GLU A 245 -50.61 -2.57 -20.08
N ASN A 246 -50.84 -3.40 -19.06
CA ASN A 246 -49.88 -3.68 -17.97
C ASN A 246 -49.40 -5.12 -18.09
N ILE A 247 -48.10 -5.28 -18.22
CA ILE A 247 -47.42 -6.55 -18.39
C ILE A 247 -46.49 -6.78 -17.20
N ALA A 248 -46.70 -7.86 -16.46
CA ALA A 248 -45.82 -8.28 -15.42
C ALA A 248 -44.53 -8.89 -16.01
N LEU A 249 -43.39 -8.43 -15.59
CA LEU A 249 -42.08 -8.88 -16.02
C LEU A 249 -41.32 -9.49 -14.84
N SER A 250 -40.60 -10.58 -15.11
CA SER A 250 -39.64 -11.18 -14.14
C SER A 250 -38.27 -11.21 -14.81
N ILE A 251 -37.50 -10.18 -14.59
CA ILE A 251 -36.23 -9.90 -15.30
C ILE A 251 -35.08 -10.58 -14.62
N VAL A 252 -34.33 -11.36 -15.39
CA VAL A 252 -33.05 -11.91 -14.99
C VAL A 252 -31.91 -11.08 -15.59
N ALA A 253 -30.99 -10.59 -14.78
CA ALA A 253 -29.88 -9.78 -15.23
C ALA A 253 -29.12 -10.42 -16.40
N GLY A 254 -28.94 -9.66 -17.49
CA GLY A 254 -28.20 -10.09 -18.68
C GLY A 254 -28.95 -11.08 -19.58
N VAL A 255 -30.24 -11.40 -19.29
CA VAL A 255 -31.08 -12.28 -20.12
C VAL A 255 -32.19 -11.46 -20.77
N ASP A 256 -31.99 -11.12 -22.05
CA ASP A 256 -32.97 -10.33 -22.81
C ASP A 256 -34.29 -11.10 -22.96
N GLU A 257 -35.41 -10.38 -22.87
CA GLU A 257 -36.76 -10.91 -23.04
C GLU A 257 -37.41 -10.31 -24.29
N ASP A 258 -38.17 -11.13 -25.06
CA ASP A 258 -38.91 -10.69 -26.24
C ASP A 258 -40.41 -10.97 -26.06
N LEU A 259 -41.18 -9.90 -25.88
CA LEU A 259 -42.63 -9.95 -25.68
C LEU A 259 -43.42 -10.01 -27.04
N GLY A 260 -42.68 -9.92 -28.15
CA GLY A 260 -43.30 -9.91 -29.49
C GLY A 260 -44.12 -8.64 -29.77
N THR A 261 -45.26 -8.80 -30.46
CA THR A 261 -46.12 -7.68 -30.82
C THR A 261 -47.32 -7.59 -29.88
N ILE A 262 -47.44 -6.43 -29.21
CA ILE A 262 -48.52 -6.12 -28.27
C ILE A 262 -49.50 -5.17 -28.93
N THR A 263 -50.79 -5.59 -29.03
CA THR A 263 -51.86 -4.78 -29.62
C THR A 263 -52.66 -4.14 -28.50
N LEU A 264 -52.66 -2.79 -28.44
CA LEU A 264 -53.43 -2.05 -27.46
C LEU A 264 -54.92 -2.02 -27.83
N THR A 265 -55.77 -2.12 -26.83
CA THR A 265 -57.24 -2.04 -26.98
C THR A 265 -57.67 -0.57 -27.12
N PRO A 266 -58.43 -0.21 -28.17
CA PRO A 266 -58.99 1.13 -28.29
C PRO A 266 -59.83 1.50 -27.05
N ALA A 267 -59.67 2.74 -26.56
CA ALA A 267 -60.51 3.27 -25.48
C ALA A 267 -61.87 3.68 -26.06
N ASP A 268 -62.94 3.61 -25.26
CA ASP A 268 -64.19 4.13 -25.58
C ASP A 268 -64.15 5.62 -25.92
N ALA A 269 -64.85 6.04 -26.91
CA ALA A 269 -64.92 7.45 -27.30
C ALA A 269 -66.21 8.09 -26.77
N THR A 270 -66.13 9.29 -26.26
CA THR A 270 -67.28 10.08 -25.87
C THR A 270 -67.62 11.08 -26.99
N LEU A 271 -68.81 10.96 -27.51
CA LEU A 271 -69.31 11.85 -28.56
C LEU A 271 -70.31 12.88 -27.96
N THR A 272 -69.96 14.16 -28.06
CA THR A 272 -70.89 15.23 -27.68
C THR A 272 -71.59 15.77 -28.95
N LEU A 273 -72.88 15.69 -28.93
CA LEU A 273 -73.73 16.13 -30.06
C LEU A 273 -74.58 17.32 -29.65
N SER A 274 -74.57 18.39 -30.47
CA SER A 274 -75.44 19.55 -30.32
C SER A 274 -76.12 19.88 -31.63
N SER A 275 -77.35 20.51 -31.60
CA SER A 275 -78.03 20.99 -32.76
C SER A 275 -78.70 22.34 -32.52
N GLN A 276 -78.98 23.07 -33.59
CA GLN A 276 -79.85 24.28 -33.55
C GLN A 276 -81.01 24.08 -34.52
N PRO A 277 -82.26 24.14 -33.98
CA PRO A 277 -82.63 24.26 -32.57
C PRO A 277 -82.34 22.97 -31.82
N ASN A 278 -82.18 23.09 -30.47
CA ASN A 278 -82.01 21.94 -29.60
C ASN A 278 -83.20 21.00 -29.64
N GLY A 279 -82.97 19.75 -29.25
CA GLY A 279 -84.02 18.73 -29.19
C GLY A 279 -84.13 17.87 -30.46
N ALA A 280 -83.13 17.87 -31.34
CA ALA A 280 -83.08 16.92 -32.45
C ALA A 280 -82.87 15.51 -31.95
N SER A 281 -83.57 14.57 -32.52
CA SER A 281 -83.50 13.12 -32.25
C SER A 281 -82.12 12.58 -32.73
N VAL A 282 -81.40 11.90 -31.85
CA VAL A 282 -80.10 11.27 -32.17
C VAL A 282 -80.28 9.78 -32.18
N THR A 283 -79.81 9.12 -33.24
CA THR A 283 -79.74 7.65 -33.39
C THR A 283 -78.26 7.26 -33.62
N VAL A 284 -77.76 6.24 -32.93
CA VAL A 284 -76.46 5.63 -33.16
C VAL A 284 -76.69 4.20 -33.59
N ASP A 285 -76.15 3.79 -34.73
CA ASP A 285 -76.35 2.47 -35.35
C ASP A 285 -77.81 2.07 -35.50
N GLY A 286 -78.68 3.05 -35.79
CA GLY A 286 -80.10 2.87 -35.99
C GLY A 286 -80.95 2.79 -34.72
N ALA A 287 -80.37 2.80 -33.56
CA ALA A 287 -81.00 2.86 -32.23
C ALA A 287 -81.14 4.28 -31.75
N PHE A 288 -82.31 4.70 -31.28
CA PHE A 288 -82.53 5.99 -30.65
C PHE A 288 -81.75 6.11 -29.35
N THR A 289 -80.97 7.11 -29.27
CA THR A 289 -80.03 7.30 -28.11
C THR A 289 -80.47 8.48 -27.25
N GLY A 290 -81.15 9.53 -27.82
CA GLY A 290 -81.56 10.69 -27.07
C GLY A 290 -81.84 11.91 -27.95
N LEU A 291 -81.94 13.10 -27.30
CA LEU A 291 -82.10 14.38 -27.93
C LEU A 291 -80.95 15.30 -27.73
N THR A 292 -80.61 16.14 -28.68
CA THR A 292 -79.47 17.15 -28.51
C THR A 292 -79.81 18.27 -27.52
N PRO A 293 -78.83 18.79 -26.70
CA PRO A 293 -77.47 18.31 -26.63
C PRO A 293 -77.37 16.97 -25.92
N LEU A 294 -76.57 16.08 -26.44
CA LEU A 294 -76.37 14.69 -25.92
C LEU A 294 -74.89 14.34 -25.88
N VAL A 295 -74.51 13.60 -24.83
CA VAL A 295 -73.23 12.94 -24.71
C VAL A 295 -73.44 11.45 -24.79
N VAL A 296 -72.76 10.79 -25.69
CA VAL A 296 -72.85 9.35 -25.95
C VAL A 296 -71.48 8.70 -25.71
#